data_5713d25d5b302a7f96cf035268ec2118
#
_entry.id   5713d25d5b302a7f96cf035268ec2118
#
_cell.length_a   1.000
_cell.length_b   1.000
_cell.length_c   1.000
_cell.angle_alpha   90.00
_cell.angle_beta   90.00
_cell.angle_gamma   90.00
#
_symmetry.space_group_name_H-M   'P 1'
#
loop_
_entity.id
_entity.type
_entity.pdbx_description
1 polymer ?
#
loop_
_entity_poly.entity_id
_entity_poly.type
_entity_poly.pdbx_seq_one_letter_code
_entity_poly.pdbx_strand_id
1 'polypeptide(L)'
;MKAFRYLPLFAFLGLAAANLDGQSPQAPKVEFPAPSPAATIKQRVGLTDIEVAYSRPSMRGRAIFGALEPWGEIWRVGANSATKITFSTPVKLNGTPVPAGTYGLFAQLGKDEWTMIINSVPNQWGAYSYNPKNDVARIKAVPVALAEPIETFTIGFNDLRDESATLNLMWEKTRVPVKIEVDVVTTLVPQIEALMASAESKKPYVPAAMFYYEHNLDLKKAVGWMDAAIAAEPDAFYYVYRKALILEKMGDKENAIATAKASIEGASKAKGAIRDEYIRLNNAILARLQ
;
A
#
# COMPACT_ATOMS: atom_id res chain seq x y z
N MET A 1 -69.02 63.24 -49.33
CA MET A 1 -69.36 62.61 -48.01
C MET A 1 -68.59 61.31 -47.90
N LYS A 2 -67.52 61.31 -47.12
CA LYS A 2 -66.67 60.14 -46.91
C LYS A 2 -66.75 59.73 -45.44
N ALA A 3 -67.32 58.59 -45.16
CA ALA A 3 -67.44 58.01 -43.80
C ALA A 3 -66.08 57.35 -43.36
N PHE A 4 -65.56 57.83 -42.26
CA PHE A 4 -64.41 57.23 -41.58
C PHE A 4 -64.90 56.11 -40.65
N ARG A 5 -64.41 54.85 -40.90
CA ARG A 5 -64.64 53.71 -40.02
C ARG A 5 -63.48 53.60 -39.08
N TYR A 6 -63.78 53.74 -37.80
CA TYR A 6 -62.79 53.38 -36.71
C TYR A 6 -62.80 51.89 -36.44
N LEU A 7 -61.64 51.31 -36.48
CA LEU A 7 -61.40 49.92 -36.12
C LEU A 7 -60.85 49.90 -34.67
N PRO A 8 -61.44 49.15 -33.73
CA PRO A 8 -60.83 49.05 -32.40
C PRO A 8 -59.66 48.05 -32.38
N LEU A 9 -58.57 48.53 -31.87
CA LEU A 9 -57.37 47.75 -31.60
C LEU A 9 -57.54 46.90 -30.32
N PHE A 10 -57.76 45.60 -30.44
CA PHE A 10 -57.71 44.66 -29.29
C PHE A 10 -56.30 44.41 -28.91
N ALA A 11 -55.85 44.92 -27.75
CA ALA A 11 -54.58 44.52 -27.14
C ALA A 11 -54.76 43.17 -26.44
N PHE A 12 -54.14 42.14 -26.97
CA PHE A 12 -54.00 40.86 -26.27
C PHE A 12 -52.92 40.98 -25.20
N LEU A 13 -53.30 41.03 -23.93
CA LEU A 13 -52.42 40.87 -22.79
C LEU A 13 -52.18 39.39 -22.65
N GLY A 14 -50.99 38.89 -23.11
CA GLY A 14 -50.53 37.52 -22.83
C GLY A 14 -50.13 37.43 -21.38
N LEU A 15 -50.91 36.71 -20.56
CA LEU A 15 -50.48 36.24 -19.24
C LEU A 15 -49.42 35.18 -19.42
N ALA A 16 -48.16 35.52 -19.17
CA ALA A 16 -47.10 34.55 -19.00
C ALA A 16 -47.34 33.86 -17.64
N ALA A 17 -47.87 32.64 -17.66
CA ALA A 17 -47.90 31.76 -16.50
C ALA A 17 -46.44 31.34 -16.20
N ALA A 18 -45.80 31.98 -15.22
CA ALA A 18 -44.57 31.49 -14.63
C ALA A 18 -44.90 30.19 -13.91
N ASN A 19 -44.45 29.06 -14.46
CA ASN A 19 -44.40 27.79 -13.74
C ASN A 19 -43.38 27.96 -12.59
N LEU A 20 -43.89 28.31 -11.42
CA LEU A 20 -43.18 28.15 -10.16
C LEU A 20 -43.17 26.64 -9.89
N ASP A 21 -42.13 25.94 -10.40
CA ASP A 21 -41.78 24.62 -9.92
C ASP A 21 -41.46 24.74 -8.42
N GLY A 22 -42.50 24.54 -7.61
CA GLY A 22 -42.37 24.45 -6.17
C GLY A 22 -41.50 23.25 -5.81
N GLN A 23 -40.19 23.47 -5.66
CA GLN A 23 -39.37 22.53 -4.94
C GLN A 23 -39.96 22.41 -3.54
N SER A 24 -40.66 21.30 -3.30
CA SER A 24 -41.07 20.93 -1.95
C SER A 24 -39.85 20.95 -1.04
N PRO A 25 -39.88 21.60 0.11
CA PRO A 25 -38.76 21.58 1.05
C PRO A 25 -38.45 20.14 1.36
N GLN A 26 -37.25 19.67 0.95
CA GLN A 26 -36.81 18.34 1.27
C GLN A 26 -36.66 18.29 2.79
N ALA A 27 -37.38 17.40 3.45
CA ALA A 27 -37.29 17.26 4.90
C ALA A 27 -35.81 17.06 5.31
N PRO A 28 -35.35 17.69 6.40
CA PRO A 28 -33.98 17.56 6.84
C PRO A 28 -33.66 16.07 7.10
N LYS A 29 -32.66 15.56 6.39
CA LYS A 29 -32.19 14.19 6.51
C LYS A 29 -31.41 14.07 7.81
N VAL A 30 -31.96 13.39 8.80
CA VAL A 30 -31.25 13.08 10.05
C VAL A 30 -30.31 11.90 9.79
N GLU A 31 -29.02 12.10 10.03
CA GLU A 31 -27.99 11.07 9.93
C GLU A 31 -27.65 10.53 11.33
N PHE A 32 -27.74 9.21 11.50
CA PHE A 32 -27.41 8.54 12.76
C PHE A 32 -26.04 7.86 12.66
N PRO A 33 -25.23 7.87 13.74
CA PRO A 33 -23.95 7.16 13.78
C PRO A 33 -24.14 5.67 13.47
N ALA A 34 -23.34 5.16 12.53
CA ALA A 34 -23.37 3.74 12.17
C ALA A 34 -22.82 2.85 13.31
N PRO A 35 -23.51 1.78 13.72
CA PRO A 35 -23.02 0.84 14.76
C PRO A 35 -21.68 0.16 14.40
N SER A 36 -21.40 0.04 13.11
CA SER A 36 -20.15 -0.49 12.56
C SER A 36 -19.67 0.49 11.47
N PRO A 37 -18.96 1.56 11.85
CA PRO A 37 -18.55 2.59 10.91
C PRO A 37 -17.63 2.04 9.82
N ALA A 38 -17.74 2.61 8.63
CA ALA A 38 -16.86 2.30 7.51
C ALA A 38 -15.46 2.89 7.73
N ALA A 39 -14.46 2.18 7.23
CA ALA A 39 -13.07 2.64 7.17
C ALA A 39 -12.45 2.22 5.85
N THR A 40 -11.49 3.02 5.39
CA THR A 40 -10.64 2.69 4.26
C THR A 40 -9.19 2.90 4.69
N ILE A 41 -8.36 1.87 4.47
CA ILE A 41 -6.92 1.96 4.67
C ILE A 41 -6.22 1.80 3.33
N LYS A 42 -5.14 2.54 3.14
CA LYS A 42 -4.31 2.47 1.93
C LYS A 42 -2.86 2.27 2.36
N GLN A 43 -2.18 1.38 1.69
CA GLN A 43 -0.77 1.11 1.91
C GLN A 43 -0.08 0.86 0.57
N ARG A 44 1.04 1.55 0.35
CA ARG A 44 1.95 1.26 -0.75
C ARG A 44 3.01 0.27 -0.28
N VAL A 45 3.18 -0.82 -1.03
CA VAL A 45 4.22 -1.83 -0.83
C VAL A 45 5.00 -1.95 -2.13
N GLY A 46 6.27 -1.61 -2.11
CA GLY A 46 7.04 -1.46 -3.35
C GLY A 46 6.39 -0.48 -4.32
N LEU A 47 5.99 -0.97 -5.48
CA LEU A 47 5.27 -0.20 -6.50
C LEU A 47 3.75 -0.46 -6.51
N THR A 48 3.25 -1.28 -5.59
CA THR A 48 1.86 -1.69 -5.52
C THR A 48 1.09 -0.84 -4.52
N ASP A 49 0.01 -0.20 -4.95
CA ASP A 49 -0.95 0.45 -4.07
C ASP A 49 -2.01 -0.57 -3.66
N ILE A 50 -2.25 -0.69 -2.37
CA ILE A 50 -3.22 -1.61 -1.78
C ILE A 50 -4.25 -0.78 -1.03
N GLU A 51 -5.54 -1.03 -1.29
CA GLU A 51 -6.65 -0.38 -0.57
C GLU A 51 -7.57 -1.45 0.02
N VAL A 52 -7.95 -1.27 1.29
CA VAL A 52 -8.96 -2.11 1.95
C VAL A 52 -10.07 -1.22 2.48
N ALA A 53 -11.30 -1.42 1.97
CA ALA A 53 -12.51 -0.74 2.42
C ALA A 53 -13.41 -1.73 3.17
N TYR A 54 -13.72 -1.45 4.43
CA TYR A 54 -14.42 -2.37 5.32
C TYR A 54 -15.26 -1.65 6.37
N SER A 55 -16.16 -2.37 7.04
CA SER A 55 -16.89 -1.86 8.21
C SER A 55 -16.34 -2.47 9.49
N ARG A 56 -16.29 -1.67 10.55
CA ARG A 56 -15.62 -1.98 11.82
C ARG A 56 -16.62 -2.27 12.94
N PRO A 57 -17.08 -3.53 13.10
CA PRO A 57 -17.89 -3.90 14.25
C PRO A 57 -17.08 -3.92 15.53
N SER A 58 -17.74 -3.63 16.67
CA SER A 58 -17.19 -3.75 18.02
C SER A 58 -17.73 -4.99 18.72
N MET A 59 -16.96 -5.54 19.66
CA MET A 59 -17.36 -6.72 20.46
C MET A 59 -18.60 -6.45 21.31
N ARG A 60 -18.62 -5.34 21.98
CA ARG A 60 -19.72 -4.98 22.93
C ARG A 60 -20.03 -6.09 23.93
N GLY A 61 -18.96 -6.68 24.50
CA GLY A 61 -19.04 -7.76 25.47
C GLY A 61 -19.42 -9.14 24.90
N ARG A 62 -19.53 -9.29 23.58
CA ARG A 62 -19.85 -10.58 22.94
C ARG A 62 -18.58 -11.39 22.69
N ALA A 63 -18.67 -12.72 22.77
CA ALA A 63 -17.70 -13.61 22.17
C ALA A 63 -17.86 -13.58 20.64
N ILE A 64 -16.77 -13.54 19.93
CA ILE A 64 -16.80 -13.34 18.48
C ILE A 64 -16.64 -14.67 17.75
N PHE A 65 -15.41 -15.19 17.70
CA PHE A 65 -15.12 -16.36 16.89
C PHE A 65 -15.61 -17.65 17.55
N GLY A 66 -16.41 -18.41 16.84
CA GLY A 66 -17.10 -19.59 17.34
C GLY A 66 -18.44 -19.28 18.02
N ALA A 67 -18.83 -18.00 18.10
CA ALA A 67 -20.12 -17.55 18.66
C ALA A 67 -20.83 -16.60 17.68
N LEU A 68 -20.51 -15.29 17.69
CA LEU A 68 -21.09 -14.31 16.74
C LEU A 68 -20.77 -14.69 15.29
N GLU A 69 -19.52 -15.08 15.04
CA GLU A 69 -19.05 -15.59 13.76
C GLU A 69 -18.72 -17.09 13.95
N PRO A 70 -19.59 -18.01 13.53
CA PRO A 70 -19.46 -19.44 13.80
C PRO A 70 -18.30 -20.09 13.05
N TRP A 71 -17.73 -21.14 13.62
CA TRP A 71 -16.70 -21.94 12.96
C TRP A 71 -17.25 -22.68 11.73
N GLY A 72 -16.47 -22.73 10.67
CA GLY A 72 -16.82 -23.38 9.39
C GLY A 72 -17.55 -22.47 8.42
N GLU A 73 -18.14 -21.38 8.90
CA GLU A 73 -18.94 -20.45 8.10
C GLU A 73 -18.07 -19.45 7.32
N ILE A 74 -18.67 -18.89 6.27
CA ILE A 74 -18.06 -17.83 5.46
C ILE A 74 -18.38 -16.47 6.09
N TRP A 75 -17.35 -15.78 6.52
CA TRP A 75 -17.43 -14.43 7.08
C TRP A 75 -17.01 -13.38 6.05
N ARG A 76 -17.75 -12.27 5.97
CA ARG A 76 -17.48 -11.11 5.09
C ARG A 76 -16.30 -10.23 5.53
N VAL A 77 -15.54 -10.65 6.54
CA VAL A 77 -14.37 -9.94 7.11
C VAL A 77 -14.74 -8.51 7.55
N GLY A 78 -15.78 -8.39 8.40
CA GLY A 78 -16.29 -7.12 8.88
C GLY A 78 -17.80 -7.15 9.09
N ALA A 79 -18.49 -6.06 8.83
CA ALA A 79 -19.93 -5.90 8.95
C ALA A 79 -20.52 -5.19 7.71
N ASN A 80 -21.86 -5.18 7.60
CA ASN A 80 -22.59 -4.57 6.47
C ASN A 80 -22.20 -5.21 5.13
N SER A 81 -21.66 -4.41 4.17
CA SER A 81 -21.12 -4.96 2.93
C SER A 81 -19.86 -5.80 3.18
N ALA A 82 -19.59 -6.74 2.30
CA ALA A 82 -18.34 -7.48 2.31
C ALA A 82 -17.14 -6.53 2.18
N THR A 83 -16.07 -6.83 2.90
CA THR A 83 -14.81 -6.10 2.79
C THR A 83 -14.28 -6.17 1.37
N LYS A 84 -13.83 -5.03 0.84
CA LYS A 84 -13.18 -4.96 -0.47
C LYS A 84 -11.69 -4.77 -0.31
N ILE A 85 -10.92 -5.49 -1.13
CA ILE A 85 -9.49 -5.31 -1.24
C ILE A 85 -9.10 -5.05 -2.69
N THR A 86 -8.26 -4.06 -2.92
CA THR A 86 -7.80 -3.66 -4.27
C THR A 86 -6.29 -3.73 -4.31
N PHE A 87 -5.74 -4.30 -5.38
CA PHE A 87 -4.32 -4.34 -5.69
C PHE A 87 -4.09 -3.67 -7.05
N SER A 88 -3.19 -2.67 -7.10
CA SER A 88 -2.87 -1.96 -8.36
C SER A 88 -2.01 -2.79 -9.31
N THR A 89 -1.27 -3.78 -8.80
CA THR A 89 -0.46 -4.75 -9.57
C THR A 89 -0.68 -6.16 -9.02
N PRO A 90 -0.26 -7.22 -9.71
CA PRO A 90 -0.32 -8.58 -9.17
C PRO A 90 0.46 -8.72 -7.87
N VAL A 91 -0.06 -9.51 -6.94
CA VAL A 91 0.57 -9.81 -5.64
C VAL A 91 0.57 -11.32 -5.37
N LYS A 92 1.32 -11.73 -4.34
CA LYS A 92 1.15 -13.05 -3.72
C LYS A 92 0.65 -12.86 -2.29
N LEU A 93 -0.34 -13.64 -1.89
CA LEU A 93 -0.85 -13.69 -0.52
C LEU A 93 -0.45 -15.04 0.10
N ASN A 94 0.42 -15.04 1.10
CA ASN A 94 1.07 -16.25 1.64
C ASN A 94 1.58 -17.18 0.51
N GLY A 95 2.24 -16.59 -0.52
CA GLY A 95 2.75 -17.28 -1.69
C GLY A 95 1.72 -17.59 -2.80
N THR A 96 0.42 -17.44 -2.55
CA THR A 96 -0.63 -17.68 -3.55
C THR A 96 -0.80 -16.46 -4.46
N PRO A 97 -0.66 -16.60 -5.80
CA PRO A 97 -0.76 -15.46 -6.72
C PRO A 97 -2.19 -14.94 -6.83
N VAL A 98 -2.31 -13.61 -6.84
CA VAL A 98 -3.55 -12.87 -7.04
C VAL A 98 -3.31 -11.78 -8.08
N PRO A 99 -4.06 -11.73 -9.19
CA PRO A 99 -3.94 -10.67 -10.20
C PRO A 99 -4.24 -9.27 -9.63
N ALA A 100 -3.83 -8.22 -10.34
CA ALA A 100 -4.32 -6.87 -10.09
C ALA A 100 -5.84 -6.80 -10.22
N GLY A 101 -6.51 -6.02 -9.36
CA GLY A 101 -7.96 -5.89 -9.40
C GLY A 101 -8.57 -5.55 -8.05
N THR A 102 -9.90 -5.44 -8.04
CA THR A 102 -10.71 -5.23 -6.84
C THR A 102 -11.54 -6.46 -6.56
N TYR A 103 -11.51 -6.94 -5.33
CA TYR A 103 -12.07 -8.21 -4.90
C TYR A 103 -12.90 -8.07 -3.62
N GLY A 104 -13.86 -8.95 -3.44
CA GLY A 104 -14.45 -9.24 -2.13
C GLY A 104 -13.46 -10.07 -1.30
N LEU A 105 -13.19 -9.63 -0.07
CA LEU A 105 -12.39 -10.37 0.90
C LEU A 105 -13.32 -11.09 1.86
N PHE A 106 -13.25 -12.42 1.88
CA PHE A 106 -13.97 -13.28 2.79
C PHE A 106 -13.01 -14.17 3.57
N ALA A 107 -13.51 -14.78 4.62
CA ALA A 107 -12.78 -15.81 5.37
C ALA A 107 -13.70 -16.96 5.72
N GLN A 108 -13.26 -18.19 5.52
CA GLN A 108 -13.85 -19.36 6.15
C GLN A 108 -13.12 -19.60 7.47
N LEU A 109 -13.87 -19.54 8.56
CA LEU A 109 -13.31 -19.56 9.90
C LEU A 109 -13.04 -20.99 10.37
N GLY A 110 -11.81 -21.27 10.76
CA GLY A 110 -11.43 -22.52 11.43
C GLY A 110 -10.82 -22.25 12.80
N LYS A 111 -10.82 -23.22 13.70
CA LYS A 111 -10.24 -23.05 15.03
C LYS A 111 -8.74 -22.83 14.98
N ASP A 112 -8.05 -23.63 14.16
CA ASP A 112 -6.60 -23.66 14.08
C ASP A 112 -6.06 -22.99 12.81
N GLU A 113 -6.85 -22.93 11.76
CA GLU A 113 -6.48 -22.35 10.47
C GLU A 113 -7.70 -21.71 9.79
N TRP A 114 -7.54 -20.48 9.32
CA TRP A 114 -8.53 -19.80 8.49
C TRP A 114 -8.19 -19.96 7.02
N THR A 115 -9.22 -19.98 6.17
CA THR A 115 -9.04 -19.83 4.73
C THR A 115 -9.48 -18.42 4.35
N MET A 116 -8.54 -17.54 4.04
CA MET A 116 -8.83 -16.23 3.45
C MET A 116 -9.20 -16.43 1.99
N ILE A 117 -10.24 -15.73 1.52
CA ILE A 117 -10.83 -15.94 0.20
C ILE A 117 -10.85 -14.62 -0.56
N ILE A 118 -10.27 -14.61 -1.74
CA ILE A 118 -10.33 -13.52 -2.71
C ILE A 118 -11.38 -13.88 -3.75
N ASN A 119 -12.48 -13.12 -3.75
CA ASN A 119 -13.65 -13.40 -4.60
C ASN A 119 -13.82 -12.29 -5.65
N SER A 120 -14.03 -12.64 -6.90
CA SER A 120 -14.10 -11.71 -8.04
C SER A 120 -15.35 -10.80 -8.01
N VAL A 121 -16.28 -11.01 -7.10
CA VAL A 121 -17.48 -10.16 -6.94
C VAL A 121 -17.30 -9.27 -5.70
N PRO A 122 -16.81 -8.02 -5.84
CA PRO A 122 -16.48 -7.17 -4.69
C PRO A 122 -17.71 -6.49 -4.04
N ASN A 123 -18.81 -6.35 -4.77
CA ASN A 123 -19.99 -5.62 -4.32
C ASN A 123 -21.08 -6.60 -3.85
N GLN A 124 -20.97 -7.04 -2.60
CA GLN A 124 -21.93 -7.94 -1.97
C GLN A 124 -22.36 -7.41 -0.60
N TRP A 125 -23.63 -7.60 -0.27
CA TRP A 125 -24.14 -7.33 1.08
C TRP A 125 -23.97 -8.58 1.94
N GLY A 126 -23.14 -8.50 2.97
CA GLY A 126 -22.85 -9.66 3.79
C GLY A 126 -22.07 -10.75 3.05
N ALA A 127 -22.31 -11.99 3.44
CA ALA A 127 -21.86 -13.20 2.74
C ALA A 127 -23.03 -13.97 2.10
N TYR A 128 -24.22 -13.38 2.05
CA TYR A 128 -25.45 -14.07 1.62
C TYR A 128 -25.46 -14.49 0.17
N SER A 129 -24.76 -13.74 -0.69
CA SER A 129 -24.62 -14.03 -2.12
C SER A 129 -23.25 -14.60 -2.48
N TYR A 130 -22.48 -15.01 -1.47
CA TYR A 130 -21.18 -15.63 -1.72
C TYR A 130 -21.32 -16.88 -2.59
N ASN A 131 -20.48 -16.97 -3.63
CA ASN A 131 -20.44 -18.13 -4.50
C ASN A 131 -18.97 -18.57 -4.68
N PRO A 132 -18.59 -19.78 -4.27
CA PRO A 132 -17.22 -20.27 -4.37
C PRO A 132 -16.74 -20.43 -5.82
N LYS A 133 -17.62 -20.45 -6.82
CA LYS A 133 -17.22 -20.43 -8.24
C LYS A 133 -16.55 -19.12 -8.67
N ASN A 134 -16.73 -18.06 -7.88
CA ASN A 134 -16.14 -16.75 -8.12
C ASN A 134 -14.83 -16.56 -7.33
N ASP A 135 -14.35 -17.59 -6.62
CA ASP A 135 -13.10 -17.49 -5.88
C ASP A 135 -11.92 -17.47 -6.85
N VAL A 136 -11.11 -16.42 -6.74
CA VAL A 136 -9.86 -16.26 -7.50
C VAL A 136 -8.71 -16.95 -6.76
N ALA A 137 -8.73 -16.86 -5.43
CA ALA A 137 -7.73 -17.49 -4.58
C ALA A 137 -8.31 -17.87 -3.20
N ARG A 138 -7.79 -18.95 -2.66
CA ARG A 138 -8.06 -19.41 -1.28
C ARG A 138 -6.71 -19.58 -0.57
N ILE A 139 -6.49 -18.83 0.48
CA ILE A 139 -5.20 -18.68 1.15
C ILE A 139 -5.32 -19.14 2.59
N LYS A 140 -4.50 -20.08 3.00
CA LYS A 140 -4.41 -20.52 4.41
C LYS A 140 -3.69 -19.48 5.24
N ALA A 141 -4.26 -19.18 6.42
CA ALA A 141 -3.71 -18.26 7.39
C ALA A 141 -3.93 -18.80 8.80
N VAL A 142 -2.88 -18.83 9.61
CA VAL A 142 -2.94 -19.36 10.98
C VAL A 142 -3.21 -18.20 11.94
N PRO A 143 -4.32 -18.27 12.71
CA PRO A 143 -4.60 -17.28 13.75
C PRO A 143 -3.55 -17.29 14.85
N VAL A 144 -3.24 -16.12 15.36
CA VAL A 144 -2.30 -15.89 16.47
C VAL A 144 -3.08 -15.26 17.62
N ALA A 145 -2.93 -15.81 18.81
CA ALA A 145 -3.55 -15.27 20.01
C ALA A 145 -2.93 -13.93 20.41
N LEU A 146 -3.75 -12.96 20.78
CA LEU A 146 -3.34 -11.69 21.35
C LEU A 146 -3.44 -11.73 22.87
N ALA A 147 -2.50 -11.08 23.54
CA ALA A 147 -2.51 -10.93 25.00
C ALA A 147 -3.72 -10.11 25.46
N GLU A 148 -3.99 -8.99 24.78
CA GLU A 148 -5.10 -8.09 25.07
C GLU A 148 -6.15 -8.14 23.95
N PRO A 149 -7.45 -8.04 24.28
CA PRO A 149 -8.50 -8.07 23.28
C PRO A 149 -8.57 -6.76 22.48
N ILE A 150 -8.82 -6.86 21.20
CA ILE A 150 -9.14 -5.75 20.31
C ILE A 150 -10.66 -5.59 20.25
N GLU A 151 -11.20 -4.54 20.87
CA GLU A 151 -12.64 -4.29 20.98
C GLU A 151 -13.29 -4.09 19.60
N THR A 152 -12.68 -3.28 18.75
CA THR A 152 -13.23 -2.95 17.41
C THR A 152 -12.42 -3.65 16.33
N PHE A 153 -13.06 -4.42 15.45
CA PHE A 153 -12.43 -5.08 14.33
C PHE A 153 -11.52 -4.12 13.56
N THR A 154 -10.28 -4.51 13.39
CA THR A 154 -9.24 -3.69 12.79
C THR A 154 -8.47 -4.47 11.74
N ILE A 155 -8.31 -3.88 10.57
CA ILE A 155 -7.38 -4.32 9.54
C ILE A 155 -6.21 -3.33 9.50
N GLY A 156 -4.97 -3.82 9.39
CA GLY A 156 -3.78 -2.97 9.36
C GLY A 156 -2.62 -3.63 8.63
N PHE A 157 -1.62 -2.81 8.26
CA PHE A 157 -0.40 -3.28 7.62
C PHE A 157 0.78 -3.11 8.56
N ASN A 158 1.61 -4.14 8.66
CA ASN A 158 2.85 -4.15 9.44
C ASN A 158 3.99 -4.79 8.64
N ASP A 159 5.19 -4.82 9.21
CA ASP A 159 6.38 -5.49 8.66
C ASP A 159 6.67 -5.07 7.21
N LEU A 160 6.56 -3.74 6.95
CA LEU A 160 6.78 -3.16 5.63
C LEU A 160 8.22 -3.35 5.17
N ARG A 161 8.38 -3.85 3.96
CA ARG A 161 9.64 -3.99 3.22
C ARG A 161 9.41 -3.53 1.78
N ASP A 162 10.46 -3.45 0.99
CA ASP A 162 10.38 -3.04 -0.42
C ASP A 162 9.51 -3.98 -1.25
N GLU A 163 9.46 -5.27 -0.91
CA GLU A 163 8.73 -6.29 -1.65
C GLU A 163 7.66 -7.01 -0.82
N SER A 164 7.41 -6.59 0.42
CA SER A 164 6.42 -7.27 1.25
C SER A 164 5.85 -6.42 2.36
N ALA A 165 4.68 -6.85 2.82
CA ALA A 165 4.02 -6.37 4.03
C ALA A 165 3.23 -7.51 4.67
N THR A 166 2.81 -7.34 5.92
CA THR A 166 1.85 -8.22 6.59
C THR A 166 0.51 -7.50 6.74
N LEU A 167 -0.53 -8.00 6.08
CA LEU A 167 -1.91 -7.60 6.33
C LEU A 167 -2.39 -8.34 7.58
N ASN A 168 -2.79 -7.61 8.62
CA ASN A 168 -3.30 -8.17 9.86
C ASN A 168 -4.79 -7.89 10.02
N LEU A 169 -5.58 -8.94 10.26
CA LEU A 169 -6.96 -8.86 10.68
C LEU A 169 -6.99 -9.10 12.20
N MET A 170 -7.53 -8.15 12.96
CA MET A 170 -7.46 -8.21 14.42
C MET A 170 -8.84 -7.94 15.04
N TRP A 171 -9.33 -8.87 15.85
CA TRP A 171 -10.56 -8.71 16.61
C TRP A 171 -10.57 -9.67 17.80
N GLU A 172 -11.18 -9.26 18.91
CA GLU A 172 -11.14 -10.05 20.14
C GLU A 172 -9.68 -10.37 20.52
N LYS A 173 -9.35 -11.58 20.87
CA LYS A 173 -7.99 -12.07 21.16
C LYS A 173 -7.34 -12.76 19.96
N THR A 174 -7.73 -12.38 18.75
CA THR A 174 -7.27 -13.05 17.53
C THR A 174 -6.66 -12.07 16.55
N ARG A 175 -5.46 -12.39 16.05
CA ARG A 175 -4.81 -11.76 14.92
C ARG A 175 -4.58 -12.77 13.82
N VAL A 176 -4.99 -12.49 12.61
CA VAL A 176 -4.75 -13.34 11.44
C VAL A 176 -3.82 -12.60 10.49
N PRO A 177 -2.52 -12.96 10.46
CA PRO A 177 -1.55 -12.37 9.56
C PRO A 177 -1.64 -13.00 8.17
N VAL A 178 -1.58 -12.18 7.13
CA VAL A 178 -1.47 -12.59 5.73
C VAL A 178 -0.29 -11.84 5.11
N LYS A 179 0.76 -12.55 4.73
CA LYS A 179 1.90 -11.95 4.05
C LYS A 179 1.50 -11.54 2.64
N ILE A 180 1.78 -10.30 2.29
CA ILE A 180 1.65 -9.77 0.93
C ILE A 180 3.05 -9.67 0.36
N GLU A 181 3.26 -10.19 -0.84
CA GLU A 181 4.52 -10.09 -1.57
C GLU A 181 4.23 -9.46 -2.95
N VAL A 182 5.12 -8.54 -3.34
CA VAL A 182 5.04 -7.83 -4.63
C VAL A 182 6.35 -8.00 -5.38
N ASP A 183 6.30 -7.94 -6.69
CA ASP A 183 7.48 -8.09 -7.54
C ASP A 183 7.94 -6.73 -8.05
N VAL A 184 8.95 -6.16 -7.41
CA VAL A 184 9.58 -4.92 -7.86
C VAL A 184 10.76 -5.16 -8.78
N VAL A 185 11.46 -6.29 -8.60
CA VAL A 185 12.71 -6.61 -9.33
C VAL A 185 12.43 -6.81 -10.82
N THR A 186 11.48 -7.69 -11.16
CA THR A 186 11.11 -7.97 -12.56
C THR A 186 10.62 -6.71 -13.28
N THR A 187 9.99 -5.78 -12.55
CA THR A 187 9.48 -4.53 -13.11
C THR A 187 10.57 -3.49 -13.28
N LEU A 188 11.44 -3.29 -12.27
CA LEU A 188 12.39 -2.18 -12.24
C LEU A 188 13.72 -2.48 -12.95
N VAL A 189 14.23 -3.71 -12.91
CA VAL A 189 15.53 -4.03 -13.51
C VAL A 189 15.60 -3.67 -14.98
N PRO A 190 14.64 -4.05 -15.84
CA PRO A 190 14.69 -3.66 -17.25
C PRO A 190 14.65 -2.13 -17.46
N GLN A 191 13.89 -1.41 -16.63
CA GLN A 191 13.78 0.05 -16.70
C GLN A 191 15.09 0.73 -16.28
N ILE A 192 15.71 0.26 -15.19
CA ILE A 192 17.00 0.74 -14.71
C ILE A 192 18.08 0.51 -15.79
N GLU A 193 18.17 -0.70 -16.33
CA GLU A 193 19.16 -1.05 -17.35
C GLU A 193 18.99 -0.18 -18.61
N ALA A 194 17.77 -0.01 -19.09
CA ALA A 194 17.48 0.83 -20.24
C ALA A 194 17.87 2.29 -19.98
N LEU A 195 17.55 2.84 -18.79
CA LEU A 195 17.88 4.20 -18.42
C LEU A 195 19.41 4.39 -18.28
N MET A 196 20.10 3.43 -17.68
CA MET A 196 21.55 3.47 -17.52
C MET A 196 22.30 3.35 -18.85
N ALA A 197 21.75 2.65 -19.84
CA ALA A 197 22.30 2.53 -21.18
C ALA A 197 21.96 3.74 -22.09
N SER A 198 20.97 4.56 -21.74
CA SER A 198 20.49 5.68 -22.54
C SER A 198 21.51 6.82 -22.64
N ALA A 199 21.26 7.78 -23.54
CA ALA A 199 22.04 9.01 -23.68
C ALA A 199 21.68 10.10 -22.66
N GLU A 200 20.79 9.83 -21.71
CA GLU A 200 20.38 10.78 -20.68
C GLU A 200 21.57 11.26 -19.84
N SER A 201 21.69 12.59 -19.67
CA SER A 201 22.76 13.20 -18.93
C SER A 201 22.63 13.05 -17.40
N LYS A 202 21.40 12.94 -16.90
CA LYS A 202 21.11 12.75 -15.47
C LYS A 202 20.63 11.34 -15.21
N LYS A 203 21.51 10.48 -14.74
CA LYS A 203 21.19 9.10 -14.39
C LYS A 203 21.04 8.94 -12.88
N PRO A 204 20.09 8.13 -12.40
CA PRO A 204 19.89 7.89 -10.98
C PRO A 204 20.89 6.87 -10.44
N TYR A 205 22.21 7.16 -10.54
CA TYR A 205 23.27 6.23 -10.18
C TYR A 205 23.11 5.67 -8.76
N VAL A 206 22.91 6.54 -7.77
CA VAL A 206 22.82 6.13 -6.37
C VAL A 206 21.55 5.29 -6.09
N PRO A 207 20.34 5.73 -6.48
CA PRO A 207 19.15 4.89 -6.31
C PRO A 207 19.26 3.53 -7.00
N ALA A 208 19.81 3.49 -8.23
CA ALA A 208 19.99 2.24 -8.96
C ALA A 208 21.01 1.31 -8.29
N ALA A 209 22.16 1.85 -7.85
CA ALA A 209 23.17 1.07 -7.14
C ALA A 209 22.63 0.49 -5.83
N MET A 210 21.87 1.29 -5.07
CA MET A 210 21.28 0.84 -3.81
C MET A 210 20.16 -0.17 -4.04
N PHE A 211 19.35 -0.03 -5.08
CA PHE A 211 18.35 -1.04 -5.45
C PHE A 211 19.02 -2.39 -5.76
N TYR A 212 20.12 -2.37 -6.52
CA TYR A 212 20.89 -3.59 -6.80
C TYR A 212 21.52 -4.20 -5.53
N TYR A 213 21.99 -3.35 -4.63
CA TYR A 213 22.50 -3.77 -3.32
C TYR A 213 21.42 -4.43 -2.47
N GLU A 214 20.25 -3.81 -2.32
CA GLU A 214 19.17 -4.33 -1.48
C GLU A 214 18.62 -5.68 -1.99
N HIS A 215 18.49 -5.81 -3.32
CA HIS A 215 17.92 -7.01 -3.95
C HIS A 215 18.93 -8.06 -4.35
N ASN A 216 20.19 -7.98 -3.92
CA ASN A 216 21.28 -8.94 -4.24
C ASN A 216 21.47 -9.19 -5.74
N LEU A 217 21.36 -8.11 -6.55
CA LEU A 217 21.56 -8.16 -7.99
C LEU A 217 23.06 -8.04 -8.34
N ASP A 218 23.42 -7.64 -9.57
CA ASP A 218 24.81 -7.47 -10.00
C ASP A 218 25.51 -6.33 -9.23
N LEU A 219 26.18 -6.68 -8.14
CA LEU A 219 26.89 -5.72 -7.30
C LEU A 219 28.10 -5.07 -8.01
N LYS A 220 28.67 -5.69 -9.05
CA LYS A 220 29.74 -5.05 -9.84
C LYS A 220 29.20 -3.85 -10.61
N LYS A 221 28.00 -3.97 -11.22
CA LYS A 221 27.32 -2.83 -11.82
C LYS A 221 27.02 -1.75 -10.79
N ALA A 222 26.54 -2.14 -9.59
CA ALA A 222 26.26 -1.21 -8.51
C ALA A 222 27.50 -0.40 -8.10
N VAL A 223 28.66 -1.04 -7.98
CA VAL A 223 29.94 -0.36 -7.72
C VAL A 223 30.26 0.64 -8.83
N GLY A 224 30.15 0.24 -10.10
CA GLY A 224 30.42 1.13 -11.24
C GLY A 224 29.49 2.36 -11.26
N TRP A 225 28.23 2.19 -10.90
CA TRP A 225 27.30 3.34 -10.77
C TRP A 225 27.64 4.24 -9.58
N MET A 226 28.08 3.65 -8.46
CA MET A 226 28.58 4.47 -7.33
C MET A 226 29.84 5.24 -7.70
N ASP A 227 30.75 4.66 -8.51
CA ASP A 227 31.94 5.37 -9.02
C ASP A 227 31.53 6.56 -9.89
N ALA A 228 30.54 6.38 -10.76
CA ALA A 228 30.02 7.47 -11.57
C ALA A 228 29.37 8.57 -10.73
N ALA A 229 28.63 8.21 -9.68
CA ALA A 229 28.04 9.17 -8.74
C ALA A 229 29.10 9.96 -7.97
N ILE A 230 30.13 9.28 -7.47
CA ILE A 230 31.27 9.90 -6.75
C ILE A 230 32.06 10.83 -7.69
N ALA A 231 32.28 10.44 -8.95
CA ALA A 231 32.95 11.29 -9.93
C ALA A 231 32.16 12.57 -10.23
N ALA A 232 30.82 12.48 -10.22
CA ALA A 232 29.96 13.66 -10.42
C ALA A 232 29.90 14.58 -9.18
N GLU A 233 30.01 14.01 -7.97
CA GLU A 233 29.98 14.74 -6.70
C GLU A 233 31.12 14.26 -5.78
N PRO A 234 32.38 14.70 -5.99
CA PRO A 234 33.54 14.18 -5.27
C PRO A 234 33.52 14.44 -3.75
N ASP A 235 32.83 15.47 -3.30
CA ASP A 235 32.70 15.81 -1.89
C ASP A 235 31.60 15.02 -1.16
N ALA A 236 30.83 14.18 -1.88
CA ALA A 236 29.73 13.39 -1.34
C ALA A 236 30.25 12.13 -0.61
N PHE A 237 30.88 12.31 0.54
CA PHE A 237 31.40 11.21 1.36
C PHE A 237 30.34 10.14 1.71
N TYR A 238 29.06 10.49 1.70
CA TYR A 238 27.94 9.57 1.88
C TYR A 238 27.74 8.62 0.68
N TYR A 239 28.19 8.97 -0.52
CA TYR A 239 28.25 8.04 -1.66
C TYR A 239 29.41 7.06 -1.50
N VAL A 240 30.55 7.55 -1.00
CA VAL A 240 31.71 6.71 -0.70
C VAL A 240 31.35 5.65 0.38
N TYR A 241 30.60 6.04 1.41
CA TYR A 241 30.05 5.11 2.40
C TYR A 241 29.18 4.03 1.76
N ARG A 242 28.27 4.41 0.86
CA ARG A 242 27.39 3.45 0.16
C ARG A 242 28.19 2.48 -0.71
N LYS A 243 29.24 2.96 -1.39
CA LYS A 243 30.16 2.10 -2.12
C LYS A 243 30.84 1.10 -1.17
N ALA A 244 31.29 1.51 0.01
CA ALA A 244 31.88 0.62 1.00
C ALA A 244 30.93 -0.49 1.43
N LEU A 245 29.63 -0.20 1.64
CA LEU A 245 28.60 -1.21 1.92
C LEU A 245 28.46 -2.25 0.79
N ILE A 246 28.47 -1.79 -0.46
CA ILE A 246 28.36 -2.69 -1.63
C ILE A 246 29.58 -3.61 -1.71
N LEU A 247 30.78 -3.07 -1.53
CA LEU A 247 32.03 -3.83 -1.53
C LEU A 247 32.09 -4.84 -0.37
N GLU A 248 31.65 -4.44 0.82
CA GLU A 248 31.50 -5.36 1.97
C GLU A 248 30.59 -6.53 1.61
N LYS A 249 29.43 -6.26 1.01
CA LYS A 249 28.47 -7.27 0.59
C LYS A 249 28.99 -8.19 -0.51
N MET A 250 29.88 -7.68 -1.38
CA MET A 250 30.58 -8.48 -2.40
C MET A 250 31.66 -9.40 -1.79
N GLY A 251 32.05 -9.19 -0.54
CA GLY A 251 33.16 -9.87 0.08
C GLY A 251 34.54 -9.29 -0.29
N ASP A 252 34.56 -8.13 -0.97
CA ASP A 252 35.79 -7.40 -1.30
C ASP A 252 36.29 -6.61 -0.09
N LYS A 253 36.82 -7.35 0.88
CA LYS A 253 37.22 -6.85 2.20
C LYS A 253 38.24 -5.71 2.10
N GLU A 254 39.24 -5.86 1.24
CA GLU A 254 40.33 -4.88 1.11
C GLU A 254 39.79 -3.53 0.61
N ASN A 255 39.05 -3.54 -0.50
CA ASN A 255 38.48 -2.33 -1.09
C ASN A 255 37.37 -1.73 -0.20
N ALA A 256 36.58 -2.55 0.50
CA ALA A 256 35.58 -2.07 1.45
C ALA A 256 36.24 -1.29 2.61
N ILE A 257 37.34 -1.80 3.19
CA ILE A 257 38.10 -1.11 4.24
C ILE A 257 38.68 0.20 3.73
N ALA A 258 39.34 0.18 2.58
CA ALA A 258 39.94 1.38 1.98
C ALA A 258 38.87 2.45 1.71
N THR A 259 37.72 2.06 1.13
CA THR A 259 36.62 2.94 0.80
C THR A 259 35.94 3.51 2.07
N ALA A 260 35.75 2.70 3.12
CA ALA A 260 35.19 3.18 4.40
C ALA A 260 36.11 4.21 5.06
N LYS A 261 37.45 4.01 5.03
CA LYS A 261 38.43 5.00 5.51
C LYS A 261 38.37 6.32 4.72
N ALA A 262 38.28 6.24 3.39
CA ALA A 262 38.13 7.43 2.52
C ALA A 262 36.85 8.20 2.84
N SER A 263 35.74 7.48 3.12
CA SER A 263 34.48 8.12 3.55
C SER A 263 34.62 8.82 4.91
N ILE A 264 35.35 8.24 5.87
CA ILE A 264 35.66 8.90 7.17
C ILE A 264 36.47 10.17 6.95
N GLU A 265 37.47 10.13 6.09
CA GLU A 265 38.26 11.31 5.77
C GLU A 265 37.41 12.44 5.17
N GLY A 266 36.55 12.10 4.20
CA GLY A 266 35.57 13.05 3.63
C GLY A 266 34.63 13.62 4.69
N ALA A 267 34.03 12.74 5.51
CA ALA A 267 33.11 13.12 6.58
C ALA A 267 33.78 14.04 7.62
N SER A 268 35.06 13.85 7.91
CA SER A 268 35.83 14.65 8.88
C SER A 268 35.93 16.13 8.48
N LYS A 269 35.77 16.46 7.21
CA LYS A 269 35.74 17.83 6.69
C LYS A 269 34.38 18.52 6.89
N ALA A 270 33.33 17.75 7.12
CA ALA A 270 31.99 18.25 7.42
C ALA A 270 31.85 18.68 8.91
N LYS A 271 30.75 19.35 9.24
CA LYS A 271 30.47 19.81 10.60
C LYS A 271 29.13 19.25 11.11
N GLY A 272 29.02 19.14 12.44
CA GLY A 272 27.77 18.76 13.11
C GLY A 272 27.43 17.27 12.98
N ALA A 273 26.16 16.94 13.18
CA ALA A 273 25.67 15.58 13.35
C ALA A 273 25.96 14.65 12.16
N ILE A 274 25.94 15.18 10.94
CA ILE A 274 26.20 14.38 9.74
C ILE A 274 27.62 13.80 9.71
N ARG A 275 28.62 14.59 10.15
CA ARG A 275 29.98 14.11 10.32
C ARG A 275 30.05 12.92 11.26
N ASP A 276 29.48 13.10 12.45
CA ASP A 276 29.57 12.12 13.53
C ASP A 276 28.80 10.84 13.17
N GLU A 277 27.69 10.97 12.46
CA GLU A 277 26.91 9.85 11.94
C GLU A 277 27.74 9.01 10.96
N TYR A 278 28.31 9.61 9.93
CA TYR A 278 29.04 8.86 8.91
C TYR A 278 30.36 8.31 9.40
N ILE A 279 31.04 8.95 10.35
CA ILE A 279 32.20 8.38 11.05
C ILE A 279 31.75 7.10 11.80
N ARG A 280 30.66 7.15 12.55
CA ARG A 280 30.13 5.98 13.30
C ARG A 280 29.72 4.84 12.33
N LEU A 281 29.02 5.17 11.24
CA LEU A 281 28.57 4.18 10.26
C LEU A 281 29.74 3.47 9.58
N ASN A 282 30.77 4.19 9.17
CA ASN A 282 31.97 3.62 8.55
C ASN A 282 32.79 2.79 9.56
N ASN A 283 32.92 3.25 10.80
CA ASN A 283 33.58 2.48 11.86
C ASN A 283 32.86 1.14 12.12
N ALA A 284 31.52 1.09 11.97
CA ALA A 284 30.79 -0.16 12.06
C ALA A 284 31.13 -1.12 10.91
N ILE A 285 31.35 -0.63 9.67
CA ILE A 285 31.87 -1.46 8.57
C ILE A 285 33.28 -2.00 8.93
N LEU A 286 34.18 -1.12 9.35
CA LEU A 286 35.55 -1.51 9.71
C LEU A 286 35.59 -2.57 10.81
N ALA A 287 34.73 -2.45 11.83
CA ALA A 287 34.63 -3.43 12.93
C ALA A 287 34.12 -4.80 12.47
N ARG A 288 33.25 -4.87 11.46
CA ARG A 288 32.78 -6.15 10.90
C ARG A 288 33.81 -6.83 10.00
N LEU A 289 34.75 -6.05 9.44
CA LEU A 289 35.75 -6.52 8.48
C LEU A 289 37.11 -6.81 9.11
N GLN A 290 37.34 -6.45 10.35
CA GLN A 290 38.55 -6.78 11.12
C GLN A 290 38.46 -8.22 11.62
#